data_72cf35f8c79e5759c74eda0e146f1b68
#
_entry.id   72cf35f8c79e5759c74eda0e146f1b68
#
_cell.length_a   1.000
_cell.length_b   1.000
_cell.length_c   1.000
_cell.angle_alpha   90.00
_cell.angle_beta   90.00
_cell.angle_gamma   90.00
#
_symmetry.space_group_name_H-M   'P 1'
#
loop_
_entity.id
_entity.type
_entity.pdbx_description
1 polymer ?
#
loop_
_entity_poly.entity_id
_entity_poly.type
_entity_poly.pdbx_seq_one_letter_code
_entity_poly.pdbx_strand_id
1 'polypeptide(L)'
;MRVLVIEDEPQLSQHISKALRRHNHEPSVRFDGTEGLQTALLDSPDLVVLDLNLPGLDGFSVLAKLREAQCPARVLILTARGQVGDRVKGLKAGADDYLSKPFSMDELIARVEAIGRRGATPTAADLLKVADLQMDVQHRRVTRAGKIIALSPREFDVLQVLMQEPGRVFSRTELCERIWHRDHEYDTRTVEIFITRLRKKVDAGAVPPLIHTLRFAGYTIRPPT
;
A
#
# COMPACT_ATOMS: atom_id res chain seq x y z
N MET A 1 -2.73 -5.79 15.33
CA MET A 1 -2.80 -4.50 14.61
C MET A 1 -4.10 -3.82 14.94
N ARG A 2 -4.08 -2.47 15.00
CA ARG A 2 -5.30 -1.65 15.06
C ARG A 2 -5.85 -1.50 13.64
N VAL A 3 -7.08 -1.96 13.43
CA VAL A 3 -7.72 -1.97 12.11
C VAL A 3 -9.00 -1.13 12.17
N LEU A 4 -9.05 -0.04 11.41
CA LEU A 4 -10.27 0.74 11.25
C LEU A 4 -11.07 0.19 10.07
N VAL A 5 -12.31 -0.18 10.30
CA VAL A 5 -13.27 -0.62 9.29
C VAL A 5 -14.24 0.53 9.02
N ILE A 6 -14.29 1.00 7.77
CA ILE A 6 -15.23 2.04 7.33
C ILE A 6 -16.14 1.37 6.30
N GLU A 7 -17.34 1.00 6.75
CA GLU A 7 -18.31 0.19 6.00
C GLU A 7 -19.71 0.53 6.51
N ASP A 8 -20.60 0.96 5.64
CA ASP A 8 -21.94 1.44 6.02
C ASP A 8 -22.92 0.30 6.32
N GLU A 9 -22.65 -0.92 5.88
CA GLU A 9 -23.50 -2.07 6.16
C GLU A 9 -23.18 -2.68 7.53
N PRO A 10 -24.10 -2.57 8.55
CA PRO A 10 -23.81 -3.01 9.92
C PRO A 10 -23.53 -4.50 10.06
N GLN A 11 -24.18 -5.33 9.24
CA GLN A 11 -23.97 -6.78 9.30
C GLN A 11 -22.59 -7.16 8.78
N LEU A 12 -22.17 -6.59 7.66
CA LEU A 12 -20.87 -6.85 7.06
C LEU A 12 -19.74 -6.33 7.97
N SER A 13 -19.87 -5.11 8.50
CA SER A 13 -18.87 -4.53 9.42
C SER A 13 -18.72 -5.34 10.72
N GLN A 14 -19.83 -5.92 11.24
CA GLN A 14 -19.77 -6.84 12.39
C GLN A 14 -19.06 -8.14 12.05
N HIS A 15 -19.33 -8.74 10.89
CA HIS A 15 -18.68 -9.96 10.43
C HIS A 15 -17.18 -9.74 10.25
N ILE A 16 -16.78 -8.64 9.61
CA ILE A 16 -15.38 -8.23 9.45
C ILE A 16 -14.71 -8.07 10.82
N SER A 17 -15.34 -7.32 11.73
CA SER A 17 -14.81 -7.09 13.09
C SER A 17 -14.64 -8.39 13.88
N LYS A 18 -15.60 -9.30 13.79
CA LYS A 18 -15.52 -10.61 14.45
C LYS A 18 -14.39 -11.46 13.89
N ALA A 19 -14.20 -11.47 12.56
CA ALA A 19 -13.10 -12.17 11.91
C ALA A 19 -11.74 -11.58 12.32
N LEU A 20 -11.59 -10.26 12.30
CA LEU A 20 -10.37 -9.57 12.72
C LEU A 20 -9.99 -9.89 14.17
N ARG A 21 -10.95 -9.86 15.11
CA ARG A 21 -10.68 -10.21 16.52
C ARG A 21 -10.21 -11.65 16.70
N ARG A 22 -10.78 -12.60 15.94
CA ARG A 22 -10.34 -14.01 15.97
C ARG A 22 -8.89 -14.19 15.53
N HIS A 23 -8.37 -13.27 14.74
CA HIS A 23 -6.99 -13.23 14.26
C HIS A 23 -6.10 -12.23 15.02
N ASN A 24 -6.47 -11.92 16.28
CA ASN A 24 -5.71 -11.04 17.18
C ASN A 24 -5.48 -9.61 16.63
N HIS A 25 -6.45 -9.07 15.89
CA HIS A 25 -6.49 -7.68 15.53
C HIS A 25 -7.48 -6.90 16.42
N GLU A 26 -7.29 -5.59 16.50
CA GLU A 26 -8.12 -4.66 17.28
C GLU A 26 -8.97 -3.81 16.31
N PRO A 27 -10.18 -4.26 15.95
CA PRO A 27 -11.03 -3.52 15.04
C PRO A 27 -11.79 -2.40 15.74
N SER A 28 -11.83 -1.24 15.09
CA SER A 28 -12.81 -0.17 15.31
C SER A 28 -13.66 0.02 14.06
N VAL A 29 -14.93 0.45 14.20
CA VAL A 29 -15.86 0.56 13.08
C VAL A 29 -16.38 1.98 12.98
N ARG A 30 -16.53 2.47 11.75
CA ARG A 30 -17.28 3.68 11.40
C ARG A 30 -18.19 3.36 10.21
N PHE A 31 -19.35 3.98 10.19
CA PHE A 31 -20.38 3.73 9.17
C PHE A 31 -20.48 4.86 8.13
N ASP A 32 -19.71 5.91 8.30
CA ASP A 32 -19.69 7.11 7.48
C ASP A 32 -18.25 7.49 7.12
N GLY A 33 -18.05 7.95 5.90
CA GLY A 33 -16.71 8.27 5.41
C GLY A 33 -16.08 9.49 6.10
N THR A 34 -16.90 10.44 6.58
CA THR A 34 -16.41 11.63 7.29
C THR A 34 -15.90 11.25 8.68
N GLU A 35 -16.70 10.48 9.43
CA GLU A 35 -16.28 9.94 10.72
C GLU A 35 -15.08 9.00 10.60
N GLY A 36 -15.09 8.17 9.57
CA GLY A 36 -13.98 7.27 9.24
C GLY A 36 -12.67 8.03 9.01
N LEU A 37 -12.71 9.08 8.20
CA LEU A 37 -11.55 9.93 7.94
C LEU A 37 -11.02 10.59 9.22
N GLN A 38 -11.91 11.18 10.01
CA GLN A 38 -11.53 11.82 11.28
C GLN A 38 -10.86 10.82 12.22
N THR A 39 -11.48 9.64 12.40
CA THR A 39 -10.91 8.56 13.22
C THR A 39 -9.55 8.12 12.72
N ALA A 40 -9.39 7.92 11.40
CA ALA A 40 -8.12 7.50 10.83
C ALA A 40 -6.98 8.51 11.07
N LEU A 41 -7.29 9.81 11.03
CA LEU A 41 -6.30 10.86 11.26
C LEU A 41 -5.94 11.03 12.75
N LEU A 42 -6.91 10.85 13.66
CA LEU A 42 -6.71 10.99 15.10
C LEU A 42 -6.03 9.76 15.71
N ASP A 43 -6.53 8.57 15.38
CA ASP A 43 -6.10 7.32 16.02
C ASP A 43 -4.90 6.68 15.35
N SER A 44 -4.56 7.09 14.11
CA SER A 44 -3.47 6.53 13.32
C SER A 44 -3.47 5.00 13.32
N PRO A 45 -4.51 4.33 12.77
CA PRO A 45 -4.58 2.87 12.71
C PRO A 45 -3.46 2.31 11.81
N ASP A 46 -3.11 1.03 12.02
CA ASP A 46 -2.14 0.35 11.18
C ASP A 46 -2.70 0.05 9.78
N LEU A 47 -4.02 -0.20 9.72
CA LEU A 47 -4.75 -0.52 8.49
C LEU A 47 -6.16 0.08 8.52
N VAL A 48 -6.61 0.57 7.37
CA VAL A 48 -8.00 0.94 7.11
C VAL A 48 -8.58 -0.04 6.10
N VAL A 49 -9.66 -0.70 6.44
CA VAL A 49 -10.54 -1.43 5.51
C VAL A 49 -11.62 -0.46 5.10
N LEU A 50 -11.70 -0.11 3.82
CA LEU A 50 -12.46 1.03 3.31
C LEU A 50 -13.44 0.61 2.22
N ASP A 51 -14.72 0.73 2.45
CA ASP A 51 -15.69 0.67 1.35
C ASP A 51 -15.63 1.95 0.50
N LEU A 52 -15.87 1.80 -0.78
CA LEU A 52 -15.97 2.92 -1.71
C LEU A 52 -17.34 3.62 -1.64
N ASN A 53 -18.41 2.85 -1.39
CA ASN A 53 -19.78 3.35 -1.38
C ASN A 53 -20.21 3.72 0.05
N LEU A 54 -19.72 4.84 0.55
CA LEU A 54 -20.03 5.31 1.89
C LEU A 54 -20.96 6.53 1.86
N PRO A 55 -21.83 6.69 2.85
CA PRO A 55 -22.55 7.94 3.07
C PRO A 55 -21.59 9.05 3.52
N GLY A 56 -22.02 10.29 3.35
CA GLY A 56 -21.25 11.47 3.69
C GLY A 56 -20.09 11.69 2.73
N LEU A 57 -18.92 11.19 3.05
CA LEU A 57 -17.73 11.26 2.19
C LEU A 57 -17.44 9.91 1.53
N ASP A 58 -17.46 9.86 0.20
CA ASP A 58 -17.18 8.63 -0.55
C ASP A 58 -15.76 8.10 -0.29
N GLY A 59 -15.56 6.78 -0.44
CA GLY A 59 -14.31 6.13 -0.10
C GLY A 59 -13.09 6.59 -0.93
N PHE A 60 -13.28 7.02 -2.18
CA PHE A 60 -12.16 7.61 -2.94
C PHE A 60 -11.72 8.96 -2.37
N SER A 61 -12.68 9.78 -1.94
CA SER A 61 -12.40 11.05 -1.28
C SER A 61 -11.75 10.85 0.09
N VAL A 62 -12.18 9.84 0.85
CA VAL A 62 -11.50 9.42 2.10
C VAL A 62 -10.05 9.05 1.82
N LEU A 63 -9.80 8.17 0.85
CA LEU A 63 -8.45 7.74 0.48
C LEU A 63 -7.56 8.92 0.05
N ALA A 64 -8.08 9.81 -0.80
CA ALA A 64 -7.34 10.98 -1.27
C ALA A 64 -6.91 11.86 -0.08
N LYS A 65 -7.84 12.18 0.83
CA LYS A 65 -7.56 13.01 2.01
C LYS A 65 -6.59 12.34 2.99
N LEU A 66 -6.66 11.02 3.18
CA LEU A 66 -5.66 10.27 3.96
C LEU A 66 -4.26 10.42 3.36
N ARG A 67 -4.13 10.39 2.03
CA ARG A 67 -2.84 10.53 1.35
C ARG A 67 -2.34 11.97 1.32
N GLU A 68 -3.22 12.96 1.18
CA GLU A 68 -2.91 14.39 1.33
C GLU A 68 -2.36 14.70 2.73
N ALA A 69 -3.01 14.14 3.77
CA ALA A 69 -2.57 14.26 5.17
C ALA A 69 -1.33 13.40 5.50
N GLN A 70 -0.74 12.70 4.51
CA GLN A 70 0.40 11.80 4.71
C GLN A 70 0.15 10.72 5.77
N CYS A 71 -1.11 10.30 5.96
CA CYS A 71 -1.47 9.27 6.92
C CYS A 71 -0.71 7.96 6.61
N PRO A 72 0.02 7.39 7.59
CA PRO A 72 0.82 6.19 7.39
C PRO A 72 -0.01 4.91 7.29
N ALA A 73 -1.30 4.99 7.62
CA ALA A 73 -2.20 3.84 7.58
C ALA A 73 -2.25 3.23 6.18
N ARG A 74 -2.17 1.92 6.12
CA ARG A 74 -2.42 1.15 4.89
C ARG A 74 -3.90 1.11 4.62
N VAL A 75 -4.28 0.99 3.34
CA VAL A 75 -5.68 0.99 2.94
C VAL A 75 -5.98 -0.22 2.06
N LEU A 76 -6.86 -1.10 2.56
CA LEU A 76 -7.51 -2.16 1.80
C LEU A 76 -8.89 -1.67 1.35
N ILE A 77 -9.08 -1.51 0.05
CA ILE A 77 -10.38 -1.11 -0.50
C ILE A 77 -11.31 -2.31 -0.63
N LEU A 78 -12.55 -2.15 -0.19
CA LEU A 78 -13.67 -3.02 -0.55
C LEU A 78 -14.40 -2.40 -1.75
N THR A 79 -14.71 -3.19 -2.78
CA THR A 79 -15.36 -2.68 -4.01
C THR A 79 -16.36 -3.67 -4.59
N ALA A 80 -17.42 -3.17 -5.23
CA ALA A 80 -18.36 -4.03 -5.93
C ALA A 80 -17.72 -4.71 -7.15
N ARG A 81 -18.18 -5.94 -7.45
CA ARG A 81 -17.69 -6.77 -8.56
C ARG A 81 -17.94 -6.08 -9.91
N GLY A 82 -16.91 -5.96 -10.75
CA GLY A 82 -17.07 -5.56 -12.15
C GLY A 82 -16.50 -4.18 -12.52
N GLN A 83 -16.05 -3.37 -11.58
CA GLN A 83 -15.48 -2.06 -11.90
C GLN A 83 -13.95 -2.12 -11.97
N VAL A 84 -13.42 -2.68 -13.07
CA VAL A 84 -11.97 -2.65 -13.36
C VAL A 84 -11.43 -1.21 -13.30
N GLY A 85 -12.26 -0.23 -13.69
CA GLY A 85 -11.94 1.19 -13.61
C GLY A 85 -11.69 1.67 -12.17
N ASP A 86 -12.47 1.21 -11.19
CA ASP A 86 -12.32 1.64 -9.79
C ASP A 86 -11.11 1.00 -9.12
N ARG A 87 -10.78 -0.24 -9.49
CA ARG A 87 -9.52 -0.89 -9.04
C ARG A 87 -8.30 -0.08 -9.47
N VAL A 88 -8.23 0.29 -10.75
CA VAL A 88 -7.14 1.11 -11.30
C VAL A 88 -7.13 2.52 -10.68
N LYS A 89 -8.32 3.13 -10.49
CA LYS A 89 -8.44 4.43 -9.81
C LYS A 89 -7.98 4.36 -8.36
N GLY A 90 -8.44 3.35 -7.58
CA GLY A 90 -8.07 3.18 -6.16
C GLY A 90 -6.58 2.97 -5.98
N LEU A 91 -5.97 2.09 -6.77
CA LEU A 91 -4.52 1.91 -6.76
C LEU A 91 -3.80 3.20 -7.18
N LYS A 92 -4.25 3.90 -8.20
CA LYS A 92 -3.72 5.22 -8.57
C LYS A 92 -3.92 6.27 -7.48
N ALA A 93 -4.97 6.21 -6.70
CA ALA A 93 -5.23 7.11 -5.58
C ALA A 93 -4.42 6.79 -4.31
N GLY A 94 -3.72 5.65 -4.20
CA GLY A 94 -2.84 5.33 -3.09
C GLY A 94 -3.30 4.19 -2.21
N ALA A 95 -4.28 3.40 -2.62
CA ALA A 95 -4.63 2.15 -1.94
C ALA A 95 -3.47 1.15 -1.98
N ASP A 96 -3.38 0.32 -0.95
CA ASP A 96 -2.34 -0.71 -0.82
C ASP A 96 -2.79 -2.04 -1.42
N ASP A 97 -4.08 -2.35 -1.33
CA ASP A 97 -4.72 -3.52 -1.93
C ASP A 97 -6.22 -3.25 -2.12
N TYR A 98 -6.91 -4.18 -2.79
CA TYR A 98 -8.37 -4.15 -2.96
C TYR A 98 -8.94 -5.56 -2.84
N LEU A 99 -10.22 -5.64 -2.46
CA LEU A 99 -10.98 -6.87 -2.35
C LEU A 99 -12.37 -6.67 -2.95
N SER A 100 -12.74 -7.50 -3.93
CA SER A 100 -14.04 -7.39 -4.61
C SER A 100 -15.15 -8.08 -3.82
N LYS A 101 -16.26 -7.38 -3.60
CA LYS A 101 -17.50 -7.97 -3.07
C LYS A 101 -18.19 -8.80 -4.16
N PRO A 102 -18.72 -10.01 -3.87
CA PRO A 102 -18.67 -10.71 -2.59
C PRO A 102 -17.32 -11.40 -2.37
N PHE A 103 -16.86 -11.43 -1.11
CA PHE A 103 -15.61 -12.08 -0.70
C PHE A 103 -15.83 -13.00 0.51
N SER A 104 -14.90 -13.93 0.74
CA SER A 104 -14.88 -14.71 1.96
C SER A 104 -14.14 -13.98 3.08
N MET A 105 -14.49 -14.25 4.35
CA MET A 105 -13.76 -13.69 5.49
C MET A 105 -12.29 -14.17 5.51
N ASP A 106 -12.04 -15.40 5.08
CA ASP A 106 -10.67 -15.94 4.99
C ASP A 106 -9.83 -15.16 3.96
N GLU A 107 -10.42 -14.76 2.84
CA GLU A 107 -9.75 -13.92 1.86
C GLU A 107 -9.44 -12.52 2.41
N LEU A 108 -10.40 -11.90 3.10
CA LEU A 108 -10.19 -10.61 3.75
C LEU A 108 -9.06 -10.71 4.78
N ILE A 109 -9.07 -11.70 5.66
CA ILE A 109 -8.05 -11.90 6.68
C ILE A 109 -6.67 -12.15 6.03
N ALA A 110 -6.59 -12.99 5.02
CA ALA A 110 -5.34 -13.24 4.32
C ALA A 110 -4.73 -11.96 3.73
N ARG A 111 -5.57 -11.04 3.20
CA ARG A 111 -5.13 -9.72 2.70
C ARG A 111 -4.71 -8.79 3.82
N VAL A 112 -5.48 -8.72 4.90
CA VAL A 112 -5.16 -7.94 6.10
C VAL A 112 -3.81 -8.36 6.68
N GLU A 113 -3.59 -9.65 6.84
CA GLU A 113 -2.32 -10.20 7.34
C GLU A 113 -1.16 -9.98 6.36
N ALA A 114 -1.38 -10.15 5.05
CA ALA A 114 -0.37 -9.87 4.04
C ALA A 114 0.07 -8.40 4.06
N ILE A 115 -0.87 -7.49 4.23
CA ILE A 115 -0.60 -6.06 4.40
C ILE A 115 0.13 -5.81 5.74
N GLY A 116 -0.21 -6.55 6.81
CA GLY A 116 0.29 -6.35 8.18
C GLY A 116 1.66 -6.93 8.48
N ARG A 117 2.11 -7.99 7.78
CA ARG A 117 3.34 -8.76 8.07
C ARG A 117 4.67 -7.99 8.03
N ARG A 118 4.67 -6.69 7.89
CA ARG A 118 5.87 -5.85 7.75
C ARG A 118 6.19 -5.08 9.02
N GLY A 119 6.67 -5.79 10.03
CA GLY A 119 7.12 -5.22 11.30
C GLY A 119 7.84 -6.28 12.12
N ALA A 120 8.93 -6.84 11.64
CA ALA A 120 9.79 -7.72 12.44
C ALA A 120 11.17 -7.06 12.62
N THR A 121 11.52 -6.90 13.89
CA THR A 121 12.83 -6.59 14.54
C THR A 121 14.00 -6.05 13.72
N PRO A 122 14.62 -4.94 14.17
CA PRO A 122 15.71 -4.24 13.48
C PRO A 122 17.03 -5.00 13.57
N THR A 123 17.70 -5.14 12.45
CA THR A 123 19.11 -5.48 12.38
C THR A 123 19.87 -4.39 11.62
N ALA A 124 21.21 -4.36 11.70
CA ALA A 124 22.07 -3.39 11.01
C ALA A 124 21.89 -3.34 9.47
N ALA A 125 21.01 -4.18 8.92
CA ALA A 125 20.58 -4.22 7.52
C ALA A 125 19.48 -3.19 7.17
N ASP A 126 19.05 -2.36 8.11
CA ASP A 126 17.85 -1.54 7.96
C ASP A 126 18.08 -0.21 7.22
N LEU A 127 19.33 0.14 6.93
CA LEU A 127 19.66 1.30 6.11
C LEU A 127 20.10 0.88 4.71
N LEU A 128 19.17 0.91 3.76
CA LEU A 128 19.46 0.64 2.36
C LEU A 128 19.92 1.91 1.65
N LYS A 129 20.93 1.80 0.79
CA LYS A 129 21.49 2.94 0.06
C LYS A 129 21.80 2.59 -1.39
N VAL A 130 21.33 3.45 -2.30
CA VAL A 130 21.65 3.40 -3.72
C VAL A 130 21.98 4.82 -4.19
N ALA A 131 23.22 5.11 -4.48
CA ALA A 131 23.72 6.47 -4.76
C ALA A 131 23.32 7.46 -3.63
N ASP A 132 22.55 8.48 -3.96
CA ASP A 132 22.04 9.50 -3.04
C ASP A 132 20.67 9.19 -2.42
N LEU A 133 20.08 8.04 -2.80
CA LEU A 133 18.83 7.53 -2.24
C LEU A 133 19.14 6.69 -1.00
N GLN A 134 18.50 7.01 0.12
CA GLN A 134 18.62 6.27 1.38
C GLN A 134 17.22 5.90 1.89
N MET A 135 17.10 4.69 2.41
CA MET A 135 15.88 4.17 3.00
C MET A 135 16.19 3.63 4.39
N ASP A 136 15.59 4.23 5.40
CA ASP A 136 15.51 3.69 6.75
C ASP A 136 14.26 2.80 6.82
N VAL A 137 14.49 1.49 6.82
CA VAL A 137 13.41 0.51 6.79
C VAL A 137 12.62 0.53 8.10
N GLN A 138 13.31 0.70 9.23
CA GLN A 138 12.71 0.70 10.56
C GLN A 138 11.74 1.87 10.76
N HIS A 139 12.19 3.09 10.43
CA HIS A 139 11.37 4.29 10.59
C HIS A 139 10.53 4.60 9.34
N ARG A 140 10.53 3.71 8.34
CA ARG A 140 9.85 3.87 7.04
C ARG A 140 10.13 5.22 6.39
N ARG A 141 11.36 5.69 6.49
CA ARG A 141 11.78 6.99 5.99
C ARG A 141 12.65 6.84 4.75
N VAL A 142 12.34 7.60 3.72
CA VAL A 142 13.11 7.65 2.48
C VAL A 142 13.60 9.06 2.25
N THR A 143 14.88 9.18 1.88
CA THR A 143 15.48 10.47 1.51
C THR A 143 16.25 10.31 0.22
N ARG A 144 16.26 11.35 -0.62
CA ARG A 144 17.12 11.47 -1.79
C ARG A 144 17.82 12.83 -1.80
N ALA A 145 19.14 12.83 -1.93
CA ALA A 145 19.97 14.05 -1.78
C ALA A 145 19.62 14.83 -0.50
N GLY A 146 19.37 14.14 0.62
CA GLY A 146 19.00 14.71 1.91
C GLY A 146 17.55 15.19 2.03
N LYS A 147 16.76 15.20 0.95
CA LYS A 147 15.34 15.59 0.99
C LYS A 147 14.44 14.39 1.28
N ILE A 148 13.49 14.55 2.20
CA ILE A 148 12.51 13.51 2.54
C ILE A 148 11.56 13.30 1.35
N ILE A 149 11.33 12.03 1.01
CA ILE A 149 10.36 11.61 0.00
C ILE A 149 9.19 10.94 0.70
N ALA A 150 7.99 11.54 0.59
CA ALA A 150 6.77 10.96 1.13
C ALA A 150 6.26 9.83 0.21
N LEU A 151 6.37 8.60 0.68
CA LEU A 151 5.87 7.40 0.00
C LEU A 151 4.64 6.85 0.73
N SER A 152 3.66 6.35 -0.03
CA SER A 152 2.63 5.50 0.55
C SER A 152 3.24 4.18 1.03
N PRO A 153 2.58 3.46 1.96
CA PRO A 153 3.12 2.20 2.46
C PRO A 153 3.52 1.21 1.37
N ARG A 154 2.71 1.09 0.32
CA ARG A 154 2.99 0.16 -0.78
C ARG A 154 4.10 0.64 -1.74
N GLU A 155 4.21 1.95 -1.97
CA GLU A 155 5.35 2.51 -2.71
C GLU A 155 6.66 2.25 -1.98
N PHE A 156 6.65 2.38 -0.66
CA PHE A 156 7.79 2.06 0.19
C PHE A 156 8.20 0.59 0.02
N ASP A 157 7.23 -0.32 0.06
CA ASP A 157 7.47 -1.75 -0.06
C ASP A 157 8.08 -2.15 -1.42
N VAL A 158 7.56 -1.58 -2.52
CA VAL A 158 8.12 -1.79 -3.87
C VAL A 158 9.56 -1.28 -3.92
N LEU A 159 9.80 -0.08 -3.40
CA LEU A 159 11.14 0.50 -3.38
C LEU A 159 12.11 -0.31 -2.51
N GLN A 160 11.65 -0.82 -1.37
CA GLN A 160 12.44 -1.67 -0.48
C GLN A 160 12.92 -2.94 -1.19
N VAL A 161 12.03 -3.65 -1.89
CA VAL A 161 12.41 -4.86 -2.65
C VAL A 161 13.49 -4.55 -3.67
N LEU A 162 13.35 -3.44 -4.41
CA LEU A 162 14.37 -3.04 -5.40
C LEU A 162 15.70 -2.65 -4.72
N MET A 163 15.67 -1.96 -3.59
CA MET A 163 16.86 -1.48 -2.89
C MET A 163 17.59 -2.57 -2.08
N GLN A 164 16.95 -3.68 -1.78
CA GLN A 164 17.60 -4.82 -1.11
C GLN A 164 18.63 -5.51 -2.01
N GLU A 165 18.42 -5.51 -3.34
CA GLU A 165 19.31 -6.14 -4.32
C GLU A 165 19.58 -5.17 -5.48
N PRO A 166 20.38 -4.10 -5.28
CA PRO A 166 20.66 -3.10 -6.31
C PRO A 166 21.33 -3.74 -7.54
N GLY A 167 20.88 -3.36 -8.73
CA GLY A 167 21.37 -3.92 -10.01
C GLY A 167 20.65 -5.19 -10.44
N ARG A 168 19.99 -5.92 -9.54
CA ARG A 168 19.17 -7.07 -9.90
C ARG A 168 17.93 -6.63 -10.68
N VAL A 169 17.57 -7.41 -11.68
CA VAL A 169 16.33 -7.23 -12.45
C VAL A 169 15.25 -8.12 -11.85
N PHE A 170 14.16 -7.50 -11.45
CA PHE A 170 12.97 -8.18 -10.95
C PHE A 170 11.91 -8.21 -12.05
N SER A 171 11.38 -9.38 -12.35
CA SER A 171 10.23 -9.49 -13.25
C SER A 171 8.97 -8.90 -12.60
N ARG A 172 7.94 -8.62 -13.42
CA ARG A 172 6.65 -8.15 -12.89
C ARG A 172 6.02 -9.17 -11.97
N THR A 173 6.07 -10.43 -12.35
CA THR A 173 5.54 -11.55 -11.56
C THR A 173 6.28 -11.66 -10.22
N GLU A 174 7.60 -11.67 -10.23
CA GLU A 174 8.40 -11.72 -9.01
C GLU A 174 8.12 -10.55 -8.05
N LEU A 175 7.96 -9.33 -8.57
CA LEU A 175 7.55 -8.19 -7.74
C LEU A 175 6.15 -8.37 -7.16
N CYS A 176 5.20 -8.91 -7.95
CA CYS A 176 3.88 -9.24 -7.46
C CYS A 176 3.94 -10.25 -6.31
N GLU A 177 4.66 -11.34 -6.48
CA GLU A 177 4.80 -12.39 -5.48
C GLU A 177 5.43 -11.86 -4.18
N ARG A 178 6.56 -11.13 -4.29
CA ARG A 178 7.28 -10.60 -3.12
C ARG A 178 6.51 -9.54 -2.35
N ILE A 179 5.69 -8.74 -3.05
CA ILE A 179 5.03 -7.59 -2.45
C ILE A 179 3.60 -7.92 -2.02
N TRP A 180 2.88 -8.76 -2.76
CA TRP A 180 1.49 -9.12 -2.48
C TRP A 180 1.32 -10.57 -2.03
N HIS A 181 2.38 -11.39 -2.04
CA HIS A 181 2.41 -12.80 -1.58
C HIS A 181 1.39 -13.71 -2.29
N ARG A 182 1.16 -13.50 -3.59
CA ARG A 182 0.20 -14.31 -4.38
C ARG A 182 0.72 -14.61 -5.78
N ASP A 183 0.47 -15.86 -6.17
CA ASP A 183 0.56 -16.33 -7.55
C ASP A 183 -0.66 -15.84 -8.36
N HIS A 184 -0.42 -15.30 -9.54
CA HIS A 184 -1.32 -15.21 -10.70
C HIS A 184 -2.58 -14.33 -10.68
N GLU A 185 -3.10 -13.80 -9.57
CA GLU A 185 -4.33 -12.98 -9.59
C GLU A 185 -4.11 -11.47 -9.80
N TYR A 186 -2.88 -10.99 -9.66
CA TYR A 186 -2.60 -9.58 -9.90
C TYR A 186 -2.28 -9.33 -11.37
N ASP A 187 -3.07 -8.45 -11.99
CA ASP A 187 -2.70 -7.84 -13.24
C ASP A 187 -1.32 -7.19 -13.08
N THR A 188 -0.36 -7.61 -13.89
CA THR A 188 1.00 -7.06 -13.92
C THR A 188 1.04 -5.54 -14.09
N ARG A 189 -0.08 -4.93 -14.53
CA ARG A 189 -0.32 -3.47 -14.55
C ARG A 189 -0.23 -2.83 -13.16
N THR A 190 -0.52 -3.58 -12.09
CA THR A 190 -0.39 -3.07 -10.71
C THR A 190 1.06 -2.64 -10.42
N VAL A 191 2.04 -3.45 -10.77
CA VAL A 191 3.46 -3.11 -10.62
C VAL A 191 3.81 -1.84 -11.41
N GLU A 192 3.32 -1.72 -12.64
CA GLU A 192 3.58 -0.55 -13.51
C GLU A 192 3.08 0.75 -12.91
N ILE A 193 1.93 0.71 -12.23
CA ILE A 193 1.37 1.87 -11.52
C ILE A 193 2.31 2.31 -10.41
N PHE A 194 2.79 1.38 -9.56
CA PHE A 194 3.68 1.73 -8.45
C PHE A 194 5.06 2.19 -8.93
N ILE A 195 5.62 1.56 -9.95
CA ILE A 195 6.89 2.01 -10.57
C ILE A 195 6.75 3.43 -11.14
N THR A 196 5.64 3.71 -11.83
CA THR A 196 5.37 5.04 -12.38
C THR A 196 5.30 6.11 -11.29
N ARG A 197 4.67 5.79 -10.15
CA ARG A 197 4.58 6.69 -9.01
C ARG A 197 5.91 6.89 -8.32
N LEU A 198 6.65 5.81 -8.09
CA LEU A 198 7.98 5.87 -7.52
C LEU A 198 8.89 6.77 -8.35
N ARG A 199 8.90 6.62 -9.67
CA ARG A 199 9.68 7.51 -10.55
C ARG A 199 9.31 8.98 -10.39
N LYS A 200 8.02 9.28 -10.30
CA LYS A 200 7.55 10.66 -10.08
C LYS A 200 8.01 11.27 -8.75
N LYS A 201 8.31 10.44 -7.76
CA LYS A 201 8.72 10.89 -6.41
C LYS A 201 10.22 10.75 -6.19
N VAL A 202 10.79 9.64 -6.60
CA VAL A 202 12.20 9.30 -6.38
C VAL A 202 13.08 9.91 -7.47
N ASP A 203 12.65 9.86 -8.74
CA ASP A 203 13.42 10.31 -9.89
C ASP A 203 13.00 11.72 -10.40
N ALA A 204 12.17 12.44 -9.63
CA ALA A 204 11.78 13.80 -9.98
C ALA A 204 12.95 14.78 -9.87
N GLY A 205 13.13 15.60 -10.90
CA GLY A 205 14.13 16.67 -10.90
C GLY A 205 15.37 16.37 -11.73
N ALA A 206 16.42 17.19 -11.55
CA ALA A 206 17.67 17.15 -12.33
C ALA A 206 18.63 16.00 -11.95
N VAL A 207 18.20 15.09 -11.14
CA VAL A 207 19.02 13.96 -10.66
C VAL A 207 18.87 12.79 -11.62
N PRO A 208 19.95 12.07 -11.99
CA PRO A 208 19.84 10.91 -12.87
C PRO A 208 18.85 9.88 -12.30
N PRO A 209 18.03 9.26 -13.15
CA PRO A 209 17.05 8.28 -12.68
C PRO A 209 17.77 7.05 -12.12
N LEU A 210 17.25 6.52 -11.01
CA LEU A 210 17.76 5.28 -10.39
C LEU A 210 16.91 4.07 -10.74
N ILE A 211 15.61 4.26 -11.02
CA ILE A 211 14.67 3.18 -11.33
C ILE A 211 14.61 2.97 -12.86
N HIS A 212 15.09 1.83 -13.32
CA HIS A 212 15.16 1.52 -14.74
C HIS A 212 14.20 0.41 -15.13
N THR A 213 13.72 0.48 -16.38
CA THR A 213 12.98 -0.61 -17.04
C THR A 213 13.90 -1.31 -18.01
N LEU A 214 14.01 -2.62 -17.87
CA LEU A 214 14.59 -3.47 -18.91
C LEU A 214 13.43 -4.08 -19.70
N ARG A 215 13.37 -3.75 -20.99
CA ARG A 215 12.29 -4.23 -21.87
C ARG A 215 12.23 -5.76 -21.79
N PHE A 216 11.01 -6.29 -21.66
CA PHE A 216 10.68 -7.71 -21.55
C PHE A 216 11.21 -8.42 -20.29
N ALA A 217 12.15 -7.83 -19.53
CA ALA A 217 12.74 -8.44 -18.33
C ALA A 217 12.10 -7.94 -17.03
N GLY A 218 11.91 -6.62 -16.87
CA GLY A 218 11.32 -6.08 -15.63
C GLY A 218 11.94 -4.76 -15.20
N TYR A 219 12.13 -4.62 -13.88
CA TYR A 219 12.57 -3.39 -13.24
C TYR A 219 13.81 -3.63 -12.37
N THR A 220 14.65 -2.62 -12.28
CA THR A 220 15.84 -2.61 -11.41
C THR A 220 16.06 -1.22 -10.84
N ILE A 221 16.75 -1.15 -9.70
CA ILE A 221 17.32 0.09 -9.18
C ILE A 221 18.85 -0.01 -9.22
N ARG A 222 19.51 1.02 -9.73
CA ARG A 222 20.98 1.07 -9.79
C ARG A 222 21.49 2.51 -9.76
N PRO A 223 22.74 2.73 -9.31
CA PRO A 223 23.39 4.04 -9.46
C PRO A 223 23.43 4.46 -10.93
N PRO A 224 23.49 5.76 -11.21
CA PRO A 224 23.80 6.25 -12.55
C PRO A 224 25.17 5.72 -12.99
N THR A 225 25.28 5.26 -14.21
CA THR A 225 26.53 4.88 -14.87
C THR A 225 27.27 6.11 -15.33
#